data_95503f602f67ef789174885aaa648e4a
#
_entry.id   95503f602f67ef789174885aaa648e4a
#
_cell.length_a   1.000
_cell.length_b   1.000
_cell.length_c   1.000
_cell.angle_alpha   90.00
_cell.angle_beta   90.00
_cell.angle_gamma   90.00
#
_symmetry.space_group_name_H-M   'P 1'
#
loop_
_entity.id
_entity.type
_entity.pdbx_description
1 polymer ?
#
loop_
_entity_poly.entity_id
_entity_poly.type
_entity_poly.pdbx_seq_one_letter_code
_entity_poly.pdbx_strand_id
1 'polypeptide(L)'
;YHPRGYVKPEDGGAMVEYEAIKNHVTMWNVAVERQIQVKGPDAEKFVDYVITRDATKISPMRGRYVILCNSYGGVLNDPILLRISKDEFWFSLSDSDIGLYLQGVNADERFNVQINEIDACPVQIQGPKAKALMKDLCGSEVDIDNMPFYGLASAKVGGRSCIISQTGFSGESGFEIYLREATLYAEDMWNAVLEAGKKHNLMVIAPAHHRRIQAGILSWGQDMDHEHNPFQCNLGYQVSLSGKGEWNKKADYIGKKALEKMKADLKAGHKPYKLQLVGLELGGKPIEEYAPDFWLISENGSEPVGFITSPWYHPEKGKNIAMGYVPFDGTLNANGFPKGKVDR
;
A
#
# COMPACT_ATOMS: atom_id res chain seq x y z
N TYR A 1 12.90 3.50 7.64
CA TYR A 1 13.48 2.31 8.30
C TYR A 1 12.52 1.74 9.33
N HIS A 2 12.22 0.45 9.27
CA HIS A 2 11.39 -0.26 10.23
C HIS A 2 12.03 -1.63 10.56
N PRO A 3 11.76 -2.21 11.74
CA PRO A 3 12.29 -3.50 12.08
C PRO A 3 11.72 -4.61 11.19
N ARG A 4 12.54 -5.60 10.83
CA ARG A 4 12.13 -6.78 10.05
C ARG A 4 11.51 -7.89 10.88
N GLY A 5 11.63 -7.83 12.19
CA GLY A 5 11.04 -8.69 13.19
C GLY A 5 11.12 -7.99 14.54
N TYR A 6 10.13 -8.17 15.38
CA TYR A 6 10.08 -7.64 16.74
C TYR A 6 10.34 -8.75 17.77
N VAL A 7 9.71 -9.92 17.54
CA VAL A 7 9.96 -11.12 18.36
C VAL A 7 11.27 -11.75 17.91
N LYS A 8 12.12 -12.06 18.87
CA LYS A 8 13.41 -12.68 18.57
C LYS A 8 13.23 -14.12 18.08
N PRO A 9 14.14 -14.63 17.21
CA PRO A 9 14.07 -16.00 16.72
C PRO A 9 14.00 -17.06 17.83
N GLU A 10 14.74 -16.88 18.92
CA GLU A 10 14.72 -17.79 20.07
C GLU A 10 13.40 -17.81 20.84
N ASP A 11 12.58 -16.74 20.70
CA ASP A 11 11.25 -16.60 21.31
C ASP A 11 10.12 -16.98 20.32
N GLY A 12 10.45 -17.57 19.17
CA GLY A 12 9.54 -18.03 18.14
C GLY A 12 9.39 -17.11 16.92
N GLY A 13 10.05 -15.95 16.92
CA GLY A 13 10.22 -15.08 15.76
C GLY A 13 8.94 -14.65 15.06
N ALA A 14 8.99 -14.61 13.74
CA ALA A 14 7.89 -14.17 12.91
C ALA A 14 6.62 -15.04 13.02
N MET A 15 6.74 -16.30 13.45
CA MET A 15 5.57 -17.17 13.63
C MET A 15 4.70 -16.74 14.81
N VAL A 16 5.32 -16.25 15.90
CA VAL A 16 4.57 -15.70 17.05
C VAL A 16 3.84 -14.41 16.63
N GLU A 17 4.50 -13.56 15.84
CA GLU A 17 3.87 -12.36 15.28
C GLU A 17 2.70 -12.72 14.31
N TYR A 18 2.88 -13.78 13.52
CA TYR A 18 1.83 -14.31 12.64
C TYR A 18 0.61 -14.79 13.41
N GLU A 19 0.81 -15.59 14.47
CA GLU A 19 -0.29 -16.08 15.31
C GLU A 19 -1.01 -14.92 16.03
N ALA A 20 -0.28 -13.90 16.47
CA ALA A 20 -0.87 -12.74 17.11
C ALA A 20 -1.79 -11.94 16.14
N ILE A 21 -1.35 -11.67 14.93
CA ILE A 21 -2.16 -10.92 13.96
C ILE A 21 -3.36 -11.73 13.44
N LYS A 22 -3.26 -13.05 13.39
CA LYS A 22 -4.35 -13.94 12.98
C LYS A 22 -5.43 -14.13 14.02
N ASN A 23 -5.08 -14.12 15.31
CA ASN A 23 -5.98 -14.54 16.38
C ASN A 23 -6.38 -13.41 17.33
N HIS A 24 -5.64 -12.29 17.32
CA HIS A 24 -5.79 -11.20 18.28
C HIS A 24 -5.83 -9.82 17.60
N VAL A 25 -5.05 -8.91 18.10
CA VAL A 25 -4.79 -7.61 17.52
C VAL A 25 -3.31 -7.30 17.69
N THR A 26 -2.74 -6.67 16.68
CA THR A 26 -1.35 -6.27 16.68
C THR A 26 -1.23 -4.78 16.43
N MET A 27 -0.12 -4.20 16.89
CA MET A 27 0.25 -2.83 16.64
C MET A 27 1.70 -2.77 16.14
N TRP A 28 1.94 -1.94 15.14
CA TRP A 28 3.31 -1.60 14.72
C TRP A 28 3.43 -0.18 14.23
N ASN A 29 4.63 0.35 14.39
CA ASN A 29 4.97 1.68 13.92
C ASN A 29 5.24 1.67 12.42
N VAL A 30 4.55 2.53 11.70
CA VAL A 30 4.75 2.78 10.26
C VAL A 30 5.01 4.27 9.98
N ALA A 31 5.61 4.99 10.94
CA ALA A 31 5.92 6.42 10.80
C ALA A 31 6.89 6.73 9.65
N VAL A 32 7.58 5.73 9.10
CA VAL A 32 8.35 5.83 7.85
C VAL A 32 7.46 6.16 6.65
N GLU A 33 6.16 5.86 6.71
CA GLU A 33 5.15 6.30 5.75
C GLU A 33 4.84 7.79 6.00
N ARG A 34 5.74 8.65 5.54
CA ARG A 34 5.60 10.10 5.68
C ARG A 34 4.31 10.59 5.02
N GLN A 35 3.72 11.62 5.59
CA GLN A 35 2.47 12.20 5.09
C GLN A 35 2.77 13.46 4.29
N ILE A 36 2.53 13.44 2.98
CA ILE A 36 2.65 14.64 2.14
C ILE A 36 1.27 15.26 1.96
N GLN A 37 1.08 16.44 2.55
CA GLN A 37 -0.13 17.22 2.40
C GLN A 37 -0.09 18.04 1.11
N VAL A 38 -1.18 17.99 0.36
CA VAL A 38 -1.51 18.93 -0.72
C VAL A 38 -2.75 19.70 -0.31
N LYS A 39 -2.62 21.02 -0.15
CA LYS A 39 -3.70 21.87 0.34
C LYS A 39 -3.80 23.17 -0.46
N GLY A 40 -5.01 23.56 -0.83
CA GLY A 40 -5.28 24.81 -1.52
C GLY A 40 -6.45 24.73 -2.49
N PRO A 41 -6.85 25.86 -3.09
CA PRO A 41 -8.01 25.92 -3.99
C PRO A 41 -7.95 24.97 -5.18
N ASP A 42 -6.77 24.65 -5.68
CA ASP A 42 -6.55 23.73 -6.80
C ASP A 42 -6.09 22.33 -6.37
N ALA A 43 -6.20 21.96 -5.07
CA ALA A 43 -5.71 20.69 -4.57
C ALA A 43 -6.33 19.48 -5.32
N GLU A 44 -7.63 19.48 -5.56
CA GLU A 44 -8.29 18.40 -6.32
C GLU A 44 -7.74 18.29 -7.75
N LYS A 45 -7.55 19.42 -8.45
CA LYS A 45 -7.02 19.43 -9.82
C LYS A 45 -5.57 18.96 -9.87
N PHE A 46 -4.75 19.41 -8.91
CA PHE A 46 -3.37 18.99 -8.81
C PHE A 46 -3.26 17.49 -8.52
N VAL A 47 -4.00 17.00 -7.51
CA VAL A 47 -4.02 15.57 -7.17
C VAL A 47 -4.52 14.76 -8.36
N ASP A 48 -5.58 15.21 -9.05
CA ASP A 48 -6.08 14.54 -10.25
C ASP A 48 -5.04 14.48 -11.38
N TYR A 49 -4.17 15.49 -11.50
CA TYR A 49 -3.11 15.53 -12.48
C TYR A 49 -1.94 14.58 -12.18
N VAL A 50 -1.67 14.27 -10.92
CA VAL A 50 -0.50 13.44 -10.53
C VAL A 50 -0.82 11.97 -10.28
N ILE A 51 -2.10 11.59 -10.14
CA ILE A 51 -2.50 10.19 -9.92
C ILE A 51 -3.17 9.59 -11.15
N THR A 52 -3.08 8.27 -11.29
CA THR A 52 -3.71 7.54 -12.40
C THR A 52 -5.23 7.43 -12.29
N ARG A 53 -5.79 7.56 -11.09
CA ARG A 53 -7.24 7.52 -10.83
C ARG A 53 -7.87 8.90 -10.91
N ASP A 54 -9.19 8.94 -10.97
CA ASP A 54 -9.99 10.16 -10.96
C ASP A 54 -10.20 10.64 -9.51
N ALA A 55 -9.48 11.70 -9.12
CA ALA A 55 -9.55 12.27 -7.78
C ALA A 55 -10.93 12.88 -7.45
N THR A 56 -11.67 13.34 -8.46
CA THR A 56 -13.00 13.95 -8.29
C THR A 56 -14.04 12.97 -7.77
N LYS A 57 -13.79 11.66 -7.92
CA LYS A 57 -14.65 10.57 -7.42
C LYS A 57 -14.35 10.16 -5.99
N ILE A 58 -13.38 10.76 -5.33
CA ILE A 58 -13.04 10.49 -3.93
C ILE A 58 -13.75 11.56 -3.08
N SER A 59 -14.72 11.17 -2.27
CA SER A 59 -15.42 12.10 -1.37
C SER A 59 -14.52 12.54 -0.21
N PRO A 60 -14.74 13.72 0.41
CA PRO A 60 -14.13 14.07 1.68
C PRO A 60 -14.33 12.98 2.74
N MET A 61 -13.37 12.84 3.63
CA MET A 61 -13.30 11.78 4.65
C MET A 61 -13.33 10.35 4.05
N ARG A 62 -12.67 10.20 2.88
CA ARG A 62 -12.43 8.90 2.23
C ARG A 62 -10.98 8.78 1.79
N GLY A 63 -10.44 7.58 1.96
CA GLY A 63 -9.17 7.18 1.39
C GLY A 63 -9.32 6.45 0.05
N ARG A 64 -8.20 6.28 -0.62
CA ARG A 64 -8.12 5.46 -1.84
C ARG A 64 -6.68 5.04 -2.11
N TYR A 65 -6.47 3.77 -2.44
CA TYR A 65 -5.21 3.34 -3.02
C TYR A 65 -5.07 3.91 -4.42
N VAL A 66 -3.97 4.60 -4.68
CA VAL A 66 -3.69 5.29 -5.94
C VAL A 66 -2.26 5.01 -6.41
N ILE A 67 -1.96 5.29 -7.66
CA ILE A 67 -0.63 5.16 -8.24
C ILE A 67 -0.22 6.50 -8.84
N LEU A 68 1.02 6.89 -8.56
CA LEU A 68 1.71 7.96 -9.27
C LEU A 68 2.69 7.33 -10.27
N CYS A 69 2.70 7.86 -11.49
CA CYS A 69 3.62 7.41 -12.52
C CYS A 69 4.53 8.54 -12.99
N ASN A 70 5.70 8.17 -13.50
CA ASN A 70 6.50 9.07 -14.32
C ASN A 70 5.91 9.21 -15.74
N SER A 71 6.49 10.06 -16.57
CA SER A 71 6.02 10.30 -17.95
C SER A 71 6.07 9.07 -18.86
N TYR A 72 6.84 8.06 -18.51
CA TYR A 72 6.99 6.79 -19.24
C TYR A 72 6.06 5.70 -18.73
N GLY A 73 5.25 5.99 -17.68
CA GLY A 73 4.32 5.03 -17.07
C GLY A 73 4.90 4.15 -15.98
N GLY A 74 6.14 4.39 -15.53
CA GLY A 74 6.75 3.70 -14.41
C GLY A 74 6.20 4.17 -13.07
N VAL A 75 6.05 3.27 -12.09
CA VAL A 75 5.43 3.52 -10.78
C VAL A 75 6.38 4.28 -9.87
N LEU A 76 6.10 5.54 -9.60
CA LEU A 76 6.89 6.35 -8.66
C LEU A 76 6.54 6.08 -7.20
N ASN A 77 5.28 5.83 -6.91
CA ASN A 77 4.77 5.47 -5.59
C ASN A 77 3.34 4.91 -5.71
N ASP A 78 2.93 4.16 -4.72
CA ASP A 78 1.60 3.56 -4.61
C ASP A 78 0.91 3.87 -3.27
N PRO A 79 0.73 5.15 -2.93
CA PRO A 79 0.27 5.56 -1.62
C PRO A 79 -1.21 5.30 -1.38
N ILE A 80 -1.60 5.35 -0.10
CA ILE A 80 -2.99 5.61 0.24
C ILE A 80 -3.20 7.13 0.21
N LEU A 81 -4.07 7.58 -0.67
CA LEU A 81 -4.51 8.97 -0.73
C LEU A 81 -5.68 9.15 0.25
N LEU A 82 -5.53 10.06 1.20
CA LEU A 82 -6.55 10.44 2.17
C LEU A 82 -7.13 11.81 1.77
N ARG A 83 -8.40 11.89 1.41
CA ARG A 83 -9.07 13.16 1.18
C ARG A 83 -9.66 13.67 2.48
N ILE A 84 -8.98 14.61 3.13
CA ILE A 84 -9.37 15.17 4.43
C ILE A 84 -10.53 16.14 4.29
N SER A 85 -10.47 17.01 3.28
CA SER A 85 -11.54 17.98 2.98
C SER A 85 -11.71 18.18 1.47
N LYS A 86 -12.46 19.18 1.06
CA LYS A 86 -12.62 19.56 -0.35
C LYS A 86 -11.29 19.93 -0.99
N ASP A 87 -10.43 20.59 -0.24
CA ASP A 87 -9.21 21.25 -0.68
C ASP A 87 -7.96 20.79 0.10
N GLU A 88 -8.03 19.63 0.75
CA GLU A 88 -6.91 19.04 1.50
C GLU A 88 -6.84 17.53 1.29
N PHE A 89 -5.67 17.08 0.83
CA PHE A 89 -5.34 15.67 0.60
C PHE A 89 -4.01 15.33 1.28
N TRP A 90 -3.90 14.11 1.80
CA TRP A 90 -2.65 13.57 2.29
C TRP A 90 -2.28 12.34 1.48
N PHE A 91 -1.05 12.25 1.05
CA PHE A 91 -0.45 11.03 0.51
C PHE A 91 0.29 10.34 1.65
N SER A 92 -0.21 9.18 2.08
CA SER A 92 0.50 8.27 2.98
C SER A 92 1.44 7.43 2.14
N LEU A 93 2.74 7.73 2.20
CA LEU A 93 3.73 7.23 1.25
C LEU A 93 4.08 5.76 1.50
N SER A 94 4.46 5.06 0.43
CA SER A 94 5.39 3.94 0.51
C SER A 94 6.85 4.45 0.37
N ASP A 95 7.80 3.56 0.15
CA ASP A 95 9.25 3.80 0.32
C ASP A 95 9.91 4.72 -0.73
N SER A 96 9.21 5.63 -1.40
CA SER A 96 9.84 6.62 -2.29
C SER A 96 9.55 8.05 -1.87
N ASP A 97 10.41 8.99 -2.27
CA ASP A 97 10.26 10.41 -1.96
C ASP A 97 9.47 11.15 -3.03
N ILE A 98 8.14 11.08 -2.96
CA ILE A 98 7.28 11.86 -3.86
C ILE A 98 7.06 13.31 -3.40
N GLY A 99 7.43 13.70 -2.19
CA GLY A 99 7.27 15.07 -1.71
C GLY A 99 7.99 16.05 -2.62
N LEU A 100 9.29 15.82 -2.87
CA LEU A 100 10.10 16.62 -3.78
C LEU A 100 9.61 16.53 -5.23
N TYR A 101 9.15 15.34 -5.66
CA TYR A 101 8.56 15.16 -6.99
C TYR A 101 7.30 16.03 -7.17
N LEU A 102 6.39 16.03 -6.22
CA LEU A 102 5.16 16.83 -6.27
C LEU A 102 5.46 18.33 -6.28
N GLN A 103 6.41 18.79 -5.48
CA GLN A 103 6.91 20.17 -5.50
C GLN A 103 7.51 20.52 -6.87
N GLY A 104 8.32 19.63 -7.44
CA GLY A 104 8.89 19.79 -8.77
C GLY A 104 7.84 19.84 -9.89
N VAL A 105 6.77 19.04 -9.80
CA VAL A 105 5.64 19.08 -10.75
C VAL A 105 4.92 20.44 -10.73
N ASN A 106 4.91 21.14 -9.59
CA ASN A 106 4.28 22.45 -9.43
C ASN A 106 5.28 23.60 -9.33
N ALA A 107 6.50 23.42 -9.79
CA ALA A 107 7.56 24.43 -9.68
C ALA A 107 7.25 25.74 -10.47
N ASP A 108 6.40 25.65 -11.48
CA ASP A 108 5.89 26.79 -12.26
C ASP A 108 4.63 27.44 -11.62
N GLU A 109 4.22 26.99 -10.44
CA GLU A 109 3.09 27.53 -9.66
C GLU A 109 1.74 27.54 -10.42
N ARG A 110 1.58 26.67 -11.42
CA ARG A 110 0.35 26.61 -12.23
C ARG A 110 -0.87 26.12 -11.45
N PHE A 111 -0.67 25.46 -10.29
CA PHE A 111 -1.73 25.11 -9.36
C PHE A 111 -1.55 25.89 -8.05
N ASN A 112 -2.60 26.54 -7.59
CA ASN A 112 -2.62 27.23 -6.32
C ASN A 112 -2.75 26.23 -5.17
N VAL A 113 -1.63 25.60 -4.79
CA VAL A 113 -1.54 24.60 -3.72
C VAL A 113 -0.24 24.78 -2.92
N GLN A 114 -0.30 24.41 -1.64
CA GLN A 114 0.85 24.19 -0.78
C GLN A 114 1.10 22.67 -0.73
N ILE A 115 2.38 22.28 -0.81
CA ILE A 115 2.81 20.87 -0.77
C ILE A 115 3.87 20.75 0.31
N ASN A 116 3.51 20.11 1.42
CA ASN A 116 4.36 20.01 2.60
C ASN A 116 4.34 18.59 3.17
N GLU A 117 5.47 18.15 3.70
CA GLU A 117 5.50 17.05 4.66
C GLU A 117 4.95 17.57 5.99
N ILE A 118 3.99 16.86 6.58
CA ILE A 118 3.32 17.27 7.81
C ILE A 118 3.69 16.34 8.97
N ASP A 119 3.69 16.87 10.17
CA ASP A 119 3.89 16.12 11.40
C ASP A 119 2.63 15.31 11.75
N ALA A 120 2.43 14.23 10.98
CA ALA A 120 1.37 13.25 11.18
C ALA A 120 1.94 11.85 10.91
N CYS A 121 2.02 11.02 11.97
CA CYS A 121 2.63 9.70 11.88
C CYS A 121 1.59 8.59 12.06
N PRO A 122 1.58 7.58 11.16
CA PRO A 122 0.67 6.46 11.27
C PRO A 122 1.19 5.37 12.21
N VAL A 123 0.24 4.72 12.89
CA VAL A 123 0.41 3.45 13.59
C VAL A 123 -0.66 2.50 13.08
N GLN A 124 -0.29 1.28 12.74
CA GLN A 124 -1.24 0.26 12.30
C GLN A 124 -1.75 -0.60 13.46
N ILE A 125 -3.07 -0.82 13.47
CA ILE A 125 -3.79 -1.68 14.41
C ILE A 125 -4.49 -2.76 13.58
N GLN A 126 -3.98 -3.98 13.57
CA GLN A 126 -4.41 -5.01 12.63
C GLN A 126 -4.74 -6.33 13.34
N GLY A 127 -5.76 -7.03 12.85
CA GLY A 127 -6.18 -8.34 13.32
C GLY A 127 -7.67 -8.39 13.69
N PRO A 128 -8.21 -9.57 14.00
CA PRO A 128 -9.65 -9.77 14.21
C PRO A 128 -10.24 -8.97 15.37
N LYS A 129 -9.43 -8.58 16.36
CA LYS A 129 -9.88 -7.76 17.50
C LYS A 129 -9.62 -6.25 17.31
N ALA A 130 -9.12 -5.82 16.13
CA ALA A 130 -8.83 -4.41 15.87
C ALA A 130 -10.06 -3.50 16.05
N LYS A 131 -11.24 -3.91 15.54
CA LYS A 131 -12.49 -3.16 15.76
C LYS A 131 -12.85 -2.99 17.22
N ALA A 132 -12.71 -4.03 18.02
CA ALA A 132 -13.01 -3.95 19.46
C ALA A 132 -12.08 -2.97 20.19
N LEU A 133 -10.77 -3.03 19.88
CA LEU A 133 -9.79 -2.10 20.43
C LEU A 133 -10.09 -0.66 19.99
N MET A 134 -10.39 -0.42 18.72
CA MET A 134 -10.69 0.92 18.23
C MET A 134 -11.96 1.53 18.86
N LYS A 135 -12.97 0.72 19.16
CA LYS A 135 -14.14 1.17 19.93
C LYS A 135 -13.78 1.64 21.33
N ASP A 136 -12.89 0.91 21.99
CA ASP A 136 -12.42 1.34 23.33
C ASP A 136 -11.60 2.63 23.28
N LEU A 137 -10.81 2.82 22.21
CA LEU A 137 -9.97 4.01 22.05
C LEU A 137 -10.76 5.25 21.63
N CYS A 138 -11.73 5.11 20.72
CA CYS A 138 -12.48 6.22 20.15
C CYS A 138 -13.83 6.46 20.85
N GLY A 139 -14.30 5.52 21.67
CA GLY A 139 -15.61 5.62 22.31
C GLY A 139 -16.76 5.81 21.32
N SER A 140 -17.70 6.69 21.63
CA SER A 140 -18.83 7.04 20.76
C SER A 140 -18.51 8.13 19.72
N GLU A 141 -17.28 8.65 19.69
CA GLU A 141 -16.90 9.71 18.75
C GLU A 141 -16.87 9.21 17.30
N VAL A 142 -16.60 7.93 17.11
CA VAL A 142 -16.52 7.30 15.77
C VAL A 142 -17.34 6.03 15.71
N ASP A 143 -18.19 5.92 14.69
CA ASP A 143 -18.92 4.67 14.39
C ASP A 143 -17.99 3.66 13.72
N ILE A 144 -17.17 2.99 14.54
CA ILE A 144 -16.20 1.98 14.09
C ILE A 144 -16.89 0.78 13.43
N ASP A 145 -18.10 0.41 13.86
CA ASP A 145 -18.81 -0.75 13.32
C ASP A 145 -19.22 -0.57 11.86
N ASN A 146 -19.67 0.63 11.52
CA ASN A 146 -20.16 0.96 10.19
C ASN A 146 -19.13 1.73 9.34
N MET A 147 -17.91 1.94 9.85
CA MET A 147 -16.86 2.54 9.05
C MET A 147 -16.53 1.65 7.84
N PRO A 148 -16.68 2.17 6.60
CA PRO A 148 -16.38 1.36 5.42
C PRO A 148 -14.87 1.30 5.19
N PHE A 149 -14.41 0.27 4.48
CA PHE A 149 -13.01 0.20 4.01
C PHE A 149 -12.64 1.47 3.24
N TYR A 150 -11.48 2.04 3.52
CA TYR A 150 -11.06 3.41 3.15
C TYR A 150 -11.93 4.53 3.75
N GLY A 151 -12.75 4.29 4.76
CA GLY A 151 -13.40 5.34 5.54
C GLY A 151 -12.39 6.07 6.41
N LEU A 152 -12.58 7.38 6.56
CA LEU A 152 -11.79 8.23 7.47
C LEU A 152 -12.70 8.81 8.55
N ALA A 153 -12.16 9.02 9.74
CA ALA A 153 -12.81 9.75 10.80
C ALA A 153 -11.80 10.60 11.59
N SER A 154 -12.22 11.77 12.05
CA SER A 154 -11.46 12.52 13.05
C SER A 154 -11.83 11.99 14.44
N ALA A 155 -10.83 11.70 15.25
CA ALA A 155 -11.01 11.18 16.61
C ALA A 155 -9.91 11.68 17.55
N LYS A 156 -10.09 11.37 18.84
CA LYS A 156 -9.02 11.51 19.82
C LYS A 156 -8.61 10.13 20.32
N VAL A 157 -7.31 9.85 20.30
CA VAL A 157 -6.72 8.64 20.88
C VAL A 157 -5.74 9.06 21.97
N GLY A 158 -5.93 8.59 23.20
CA GLY A 158 -5.15 9.08 24.34
C GLY A 158 -5.28 10.60 24.57
N GLY A 159 -6.44 11.19 24.22
CA GLY A 159 -6.67 12.63 24.29
C GLY A 159 -6.03 13.45 23.15
N ARG A 160 -5.33 12.81 22.20
CA ARG A 160 -4.59 13.46 21.10
C ARG A 160 -5.35 13.37 19.78
N SER A 161 -5.30 14.45 19.00
CA SER A 161 -6.02 14.55 17.71
C SER A 161 -5.46 13.62 16.67
N CYS A 162 -6.31 12.77 16.09
CA CYS A 162 -5.95 11.79 15.08
C CYS A 162 -6.93 11.81 13.90
N ILE A 163 -6.45 11.34 12.74
CA ILE A 163 -7.29 10.81 11.69
C ILE A 163 -7.23 9.27 11.79
N ILE A 164 -8.39 8.64 11.84
CA ILE A 164 -8.52 7.19 11.82
C ILE A 164 -8.90 6.77 10.40
N SER A 165 -8.21 5.77 9.86
CA SER A 165 -8.54 5.17 8.57
C SER A 165 -8.81 3.66 8.74
N GLN A 166 -9.85 3.13 8.09
CA GLN A 166 -10.01 1.68 7.99
C GLN A 166 -9.20 1.16 6.82
N THR A 167 -7.91 1.03 7.04
CA THR A 167 -6.89 0.58 6.09
C THR A 167 -5.85 -0.28 6.79
N GLY A 168 -4.90 -0.82 6.05
CA GLY A 168 -3.77 -1.57 6.58
C GLY A 168 -3.01 -2.33 5.51
N PHE A 169 -1.85 -2.84 5.90
CA PHE A 169 -0.89 -3.52 5.03
C PHE A 169 -0.77 -5.03 5.37
N SER A 170 -1.86 -5.66 5.77
CA SER A 170 -1.82 -7.05 6.27
C SER A 170 -2.84 -8.00 5.61
N GLY A 171 -3.85 -7.46 4.95
CA GLY A 171 -5.00 -8.23 4.50
C GLY A 171 -5.93 -8.69 5.63
N GLU A 172 -5.65 -8.31 6.88
CA GLU A 172 -6.56 -8.49 8.00
C GLU A 172 -7.50 -7.29 8.18
N SER A 173 -8.52 -7.44 8.99
CA SER A 173 -9.31 -6.30 9.44
C SER A 173 -8.43 -5.37 10.26
N GLY A 174 -8.44 -4.08 9.94
CA GLY A 174 -7.54 -3.17 10.63
C GLY A 174 -7.82 -1.70 10.42
N PHE A 175 -7.04 -0.91 11.13
CA PHE A 175 -7.10 0.55 11.13
C PHE A 175 -5.69 1.12 11.14
N GLU A 176 -5.59 2.34 10.67
CA GLU A 176 -4.41 3.19 10.81
C GLU A 176 -4.79 4.44 11.60
N ILE A 177 -3.98 4.76 12.59
CA ILE A 177 -4.16 5.95 13.43
C ILE A 177 -3.09 6.96 13.03
N TYR A 178 -3.46 8.01 12.33
CA TYR A 178 -2.57 9.10 11.91
C TYR A 178 -2.59 10.17 13.01
N LEU A 179 -1.58 10.12 13.88
CA LEU A 179 -1.44 11.08 14.98
C LEU A 179 -0.95 12.42 14.45
N ARG A 180 -1.70 13.50 14.73
CA ARG A 180 -1.25 14.87 14.46
C ARG A 180 -0.29 15.34 15.57
N GLU A 181 0.68 16.19 15.20
CA GLU A 181 1.72 16.67 16.12
C GLU A 181 2.47 15.51 16.78
N ALA A 182 2.79 14.50 15.92
CA ALA A 182 3.37 13.25 16.39
C ALA A 182 4.72 13.42 17.07
N THR A 183 5.51 14.41 16.66
CA THR A 183 6.78 14.79 17.32
C THR A 183 6.59 15.07 18.82
N LEU A 184 5.44 15.60 19.21
CA LEU A 184 5.14 15.95 20.61
C LEU A 184 4.42 14.83 21.37
N TYR A 185 3.57 14.04 20.70
CA TYR A 185 2.57 13.22 21.37
C TYR A 185 2.63 11.72 21.00
N ALA A 186 3.64 11.28 20.27
CA ALA A 186 3.74 9.88 19.84
C ALA A 186 3.73 8.91 21.02
N GLU A 187 4.48 9.21 22.08
CA GLU A 187 4.56 8.36 23.28
C GLU A 187 3.23 8.27 24.02
N ASP A 188 2.53 9.39 24.19
CA ASP A 188 1.23 9.45 24.86
C ASP A 188 0.21 8.56 24.12
N MET A 189 0.12 8.70 22.81
CA MET A 189 -0.80 7.92 21.98
C MET A 189 -0.43 6.44 21.99
N TRP A 190 0.83 6.11 21.81
CA TRP A 190 1.34 4.74 21.83
C TRP A 190 1.00 4.03 23.14
N ASN A 191 1.27 4.67 24.29
CA ASN A 191 0.99 4.12 25.60
C ASN A 191 -0.52 3.97 25.86
N ALA A 192 -1.34 4.90 25.37
CA ALA A 192 -2.80 4.77 25.45
C ALA A 192 -3.31 3.55 24.67
N VAL A 193 -2.76 3.29 23.48
CA VAL A 193 -3.11 2.09 22.68
C VAL A 193 -2.65 0.82 23.38
N LEU A 194 -1.43 0.80 23.93
CA LEU A 194 -0.92 -0.36 24.68
C LEU A 194 -1.81 -0.68 25.89
N GLU A 195 -2.20 0.33 26.65
CA GLU A 195 -3.04 0.13 27.84
C GLU A 195 -4.41 -0.41 27.48
N ALA A 196 -5.10 0.23 26.51
CA ALA A 196 -6.39 -0.25 26.03
C ALA A 196 -6.32 -1.65 25.39
N GLY A 197 -5.17 -1.96 24.77
CA GLY A 197 -4.92 -3.22 24.09
C GLY A 197 -4.76 -4.45 25.00
N LYS A 198 -4.44 -4.27 26.29
CA LYS A 198 -4.20 -5.38 27.23
C LYS A 198 -5.33 -6.40 27.26
N LYS A 199 -6.56 -5.95 27.36
CA LYS A 199 -7.77 -6.82 27.41
C LYS A 199 -8.07 -7.50 26.07
N HIS A 200 -7.46 -7.06 24.98
CA HIS A 200 -7.59 -7.63 23.63
C HIS A 200 -6.44 -8.54 23.25
N ASN A 201 -5.47 -8.76 24.15
CA ASN A 201 -4.20 -9.45 23.87
C ASN A 201 -3.43 -8.76 22.74
N LEU A 202 -3.33 -7.43 22.81
CA LEU A 202 -2.53 -6.66 21.87
C LEU A 202 -1.06 -7.05 21.95
N MET A 203 -0.48 -7.32 20.79
CA MET A 203 0.96 -7.55 20.67
C MET A 203 1.58 -6.48 19.77
N VAL A 204 2.72 -5.94 20.19
CA VAL A 204 3.57 -5.13 19.32
C VAL A 204 4.36 -6.06 18.42
N ILE A 205 4.33 -5.81 17.11
CA ILE A 205 5.04 -6.61 16.10
C ILE A 205 5.80 -5.71 15.13
N ALA A 206 6.64 -6.30 14.29
CA ALA A 206 7.15 -5.62 13.09
C ALA A 206 6.08 -5.59 11.98
N PRO A 207 6.24 -4.75 10.94
CA PRO A 207 5.36 -4.79 9.77
C PRO A 207 5.21 -6.22 9.23
N ALA A 208 3.95 -6.65 9.07
CA ALA A 208 3.62 -8.05 8.83
C ALA A 208 3.88 -8.50 7.38
N HIS A 209 5.15 -8.59 6.96
CA HIS A 209 5.55 -8.99 5.61
C HIS A 209 4.93 -10.33 5.18
N HIS A 210 4.92 -11.32 6.06
CA HIS A 210 4.28 -12.61 5.83
C HIS A 210 2.79 -12.45 5.46
N ARG A 211 2.07 -11.54 6.11
CA ARG A 211 0.63 -11.33 5.85
C ARG A 211 0.39 -10.55 4.57
N ARG A 212 1.17 -9.49 4.30
CA ARG A 212 1.03 -8.74 3.05
C ARG A 212 1.28 -9.63 1.82
N ILE A 213 2.28 -10.53 1.89
CA ILE A 213 2.60 -11.46 0.80
C ILE A 213 1.44 -12.45 0.59
N GLN A 214 0.86 -13.01 1.66
CA GLN A 214 -0.32 -13.87 1.57
C GLN A 214 -1.53 -13.15 0.99
N ALA A 215 -1.69 -11.86 1.28
CA ALA A 215 -2.78 -11.03 0.76
C ALA A 215 -2.53 -10.51 -0.67
N GLY A 216 -1.31 -10.70 -1.21
CA GLY A 216 -0.93 -10.18 -2.52
C GLY A 216 -0.73 -8.67 -2.54
N ILE A 217 -0.39 -8.06 -1.39
CA ILE A 217 -0.14 -6.63 -1.28
C ILE A 217 1.32 -6.36 -1.60
N LEU A 218 1.55 -5.53 -2.62
CA LEU A 218 2.90 -5.17 -3.08
C LEU A 218 3.57 -4.19 -2.13
N SER A 219 4.89 -4.19 -2.14
CA SER A 219 5.74 -3.21 -1.46
C SER A 219 6.60 -2.50 -2.49
N TRP A 220 6.48 -1.18 -2.59
CA TRP A 220 7.33 -0.39 -3.47
C TRP A 220 8.79 -0.49 -3.00
N GLY A 221 9.73 -0.56 -3.93
CA GLY A 221 11.14 -0.83 -3.65
C GLY A 221 11.46 -2.32 -3.50
N GLN A 222 10.49 -3.17 -3.14
CA GLN A 222 10.66 -4.62 -3.04
C GLN A 222 10.06 -5.35 -4.25
N ASP A 223 8.79 -5.10 -4.57
CA ASP A 223 8.07 -5.81 -5.64
C ASP A 223 7.94 -4.97 -6.91
N MET A 224 8.14 -3.70 -6.84
CA MET A 224 8.10 -2.76 -7.97
C MET A 224 8.83 -1.48 -7.64
N ASP A 225 9.23 -0.76 -8.68
CA ASP A 225 9.87 0.56 -8.64
C ASP A 225 9.50 1.40 -9.86
N HIS A 226 10.23 2.49 -10.09
CA HIS A 226 9.99 3.41 -11.22
C HIS A 226 10.28 2.82 -12.61
N GLU A 227 10.93 1.65 -12.71
CA GLU A 227 11.17 0.93 -13.97
C GLU A 227 10.00 0.00 -14.31
N HIS A 228 9.14 -0.30 -13.34
CA HIS A 228 7.98 -1.16 -13.51
C HIS A 228 6.71 -0.33 -13.77
N ASN A 229 5.85 -0.80 -14.66
CA ASN A 229 4.58 -0.14 -14.95
C ASN A 229 3.38 -0.86 -14.28
N PRO A 230 2.23 -0.18 -14.08
CA PRO A 230 1.09 -0.78 -13.38
C PRO A 230 0.54 -2.06 -14.02
N PHE A 231 0.63 -2.22 -15.33
CA PHE A 231 0.14 -3.44 -16.00
C PHE A 231 1.03 -4.64 -15.70
N GLN A 232 2.35 -4.42 -15.70
CA GLN A 232 3.36 -5.40 -15.34
C GLN A 232 3.24 -5.87 -13.89
N CYS A 233 2.80 -4.98 -12.99
CA CYS A 233 2.61 -5.26 -11.56
C CYS A 233 1.19 -5.74 -11.20
N ASN A 234 0.33 -6.08 -12.18
CA ASN A 234 -1.08 -6.44 -11.97
C ASN A 234 -1.93 -5.33 -11.34
N LEU A 235 -1.47 -4.08 -11.36
CA LEU A 235 -2.17 -2.90 -10.84
C LEU A 235 -2.96 -2.15 -11.93
N GLY A 236 -3.15 -2.75 -13.09
CA GLY A 236 -3.86 -2.14 -14.22
C GLY A 236 -5.29 -1.68 -13.87
N TYR A 237 -5.93 -2.31 -12.88
CA TYR A 237 -7.25 -1.89 -12.36
C TYR A 237 -7.20 -0.54 -11.62
N GLN A 238 -6.02 -0.04 -11.26
CA GLN A 238 -5.82 1.28 -10.67
C GLN A 238 -5.65 2.39 -11.71
N VAL A 239 -5.55 2.02 -13.01
CA VAL A 239 -5.27 2.97 -14.09
C VAL A 239 -6.56 3.35 -14.80
N SER A 240 -6.97 4.60 -14.65
CA SER A 240 -8.11 5.18 -15.36
C SER A 240 -7.63 5.80 -16.67
N LEU A 241 -8.09 5.25 -17.80
CA LEU A 241 -7.73 5.71 -19.14
C LEU A 241 -8.94 6.30 -19.84
N SER A 242 -8.72 6.97 -20.99
CA SER A 242 -9.80 7.45 -21.85
C SER A 242 -10.65 6.28 -22.36
N GLY A 243 -11.99 6.41 -22.31
CA GLY A 243 -12.88 5.34 -22.73
C GLY A 243 -14.29 5.47 -22.17
N LYS A 244 -14.99 4.33 -22.05
CA LYS A 244 -16.32 4.21 -21.45
C LYS A 244 -16.26 3.46 -20.14
N GLY A 245 -17.16 3.77 -19.21
CA GLY A 245 -17.33 3.05 -17.95
C GLY A 245 -16.83 3.81 -16.72
N GLU A 246 -16.91 3.13 -15.59
CA GLU A 246 -16.64 3.70 -14.27
C GLU A 246 -15.19 4.20 -14.10
N TRP A 247 -14.26 3.54 -14.76
CA TRP A 247 -12.82 3.82 -14.72
C TRP A 247 -12.36 4.79 -15.81
N ASN A 248 -13.30 5.52 -16.43
CA ASN A 248 -12.98 6.51 -17.45
C ASN A 248 -12.50 7.81 -16.79
N LYS A 249 -11.28 8.25 -17.16
CA LYS A 249 -10.73 9.55 -16.80
C LYS A 249 -10.41 10.33 -18.07
N LYS A 250 -11.20 11.39 -18.36
CA LYS A 250 -11.00 12.27 -19.51
C LYS A 250 -9.84 13.22 -19.28
N ALA A 251 -9.67 13.71 -18.04
CA ALA A 251 -8.59 14.61 -17.67
C ALA A 251 -7.23 13.98 -18.00
N ASP A 252 -6.28 14.80 -18.34
CA ASP A 252 -4.90 14.39 -18.53
C ASP A 252 -4.21 14.21 -17.17
N TYR A 253 -3.21 13.32 -17.12
CA TYR A 253 -2.36 13.12 -15.97
C TYR A 253 -0.98 12.60 -16.39
N ILE A 254 0.00 12.71 -15.50
CA ILE A 254 1.37 12.30 -15.80
C ILE A 254 1.43 10.79 -16.07
N GLY A 255 2.03 10.41 -17.20
CA GLY A 255 2.14 9.02 -17.64
C GLY A 255 0.96 8.49 -18.48
N LYS A 256 -0.17 9.22 -18.57
CA LYS A 256 -1.37 8.75 -19.28
C LYS A 256 -1.10 8.28 -20.70
N LYS A 257 -0.39 9.07 -21.51
CA LYS A 257 -0.07 8.73 -22.92
C LYS A 257 0.73 7.42 -23.01
N ALA A 258 1.70 7.23 -22.14
CA ALA A 258 2.50 6.00 -22.09
C ALA A 258 1.62 4.78 -21.72
N LEU A 259 0.77 4.93 -20.71
CA LEU A 259 -0.14 3.86 -20.28
C LEU A 259 -1.21 3.54 -21.32
N GLU A 260 -1.75 4.54 -22.03
CA GLU A 260 -2.68 4.33 -23.16
C GLU A 260 -2.00 3.56 -24.31
N LYS A 261 -0.75 3.93 -24.66
CA LYS A 261 0.04 3.21 -25.64
C LYS A 261 0.29 1.76 -25.23
N MET A 262 0.78 1.51 -24.00
CA MET A 262 1.02 0.16 -23.49
C MET A 262 -0.26 -0.69 -23.53
N LYS A 263 -1.41 -0.12 -23.15
CA LYS A 263 -2.69 -0.83 -23.23
C LYS A 263 -3.10 -1.15 -24.65
N ALA A 264 -2.85 -0.24 -25.60
CA ALA A 264 -3.11 -0.47 -27.02
C ALA A 264 -2.20 -1.59 -27.57
N ASP A 265 -0.91 -1.55 -27.24
CA ASP A 265 0.07 -2.60 -27.62
C ASP A 265 -0.35 -3.98 -27.08
N LEU A 266 -0.73 -4.07 -25.80
CA LEU A 266 -1.25 -5.32 -25.21
C LEU A 266 -2.47 -5.86 -25.95
N LYS A 267 -3.44 -4.99 -26.30
CA LYS A 267 -4.64 -5.38 -27.06
C LYS A 267 -4.32 -5.85 -28.49
N ALA A 268 -3.26 -5.31 -29.07
CA ALA A 268 -2.76 -5.71 -30.40
C ALA A 268 -1.93 -6.99 -30.36
N GLY A 269 -1.71 -7.59 -29.18
CA GLY A 269 -0.89 -8.79 -29.01
C GLY A 269 0.62 -8.50 -28.91
N HIS A 270 1.00 -7.24 -28.80
CA HIS A 270 2.39 -6.85 -28.56
C HIS A 270 2.72 -7.00 -27.07
N LYS A 271 4.00 -7.21 -26.77
CA LYS A 271 4.50 -7.31 -25.39
C LYS A 271 5.31 -6.06 -25.04
N PRO A 272 4.69 -5.02 -24.44
CA PRO A 272 5.39 -3.76 -24.13
C PRO A 272 6.43 -3.89 -23.02
N TYR A 273 6.48 -5.03 -22.33
CA TYR A 273 7.48 -5.41 -21.34
C TYR A 273 7.79 -6.90 -21.41
N LYS A 274 8.94 -7.32 -20.83
CA LYS A 274 9.45 -8.69 -20.93
C LYS A 274 8.96 -9.60 -19.81
N LEU A 275 8.84 -9.06 -18.59
CA LEU A 275 8.55 -9.81 -17.37
C LEU A 275 7.22 -9.35 -16.77
N GLN A 276 6.49 -10.29 -16.17
CA GLN A 276 5.21 -10.06 -15.50
C GLN A 276 5.31 -10.52 -14.05
N LEU A 277 4.86 -9.69 -13.11
CA LEU A 277 4.70 -10.08 -11.71
C LEU A 277 3.62 -11.16 -11.57
N VAL A 278 3.94 -12.22 -10.84
CA VAL A 278 3.05 -13.35 -10.57
C VAL A 278 3.17 -13.81 -9.12
N GLY A 279 2.15 -14.52 -8.62
CA GLY A 279 2.25 -15.32 -7.42
C GLY A 279 2.85 -16.68 -7.74
N LEU A 280 3.75 -17.16 -6.88
CA LEU A 280 4.49 -18.42 -7.04
C LEU A 280 4.29 -19.31 -5.81
N GLU A 281 4.28 -20.62 -6.01
CA GLU A 281 4.49 -21.62 -4.95
C GLU A 281 5.92 -22.15 -5.09
N LEU A 282 6.64 -22.21 -3.96
CA LEU A 282 8.04 -22.64 -3.95
C LEU A 282 8.20 -23.91 -3.12
N GLY A 283 9.10 -24.79 -3.53
CA GLY A 283 9.54 -25.93 -2.75
C GLY A 283 10.55 -25.53 -1.65
N GLY A 284 11.15 -26.55 -1.02
CA GLY A 284 12.19 -26.37 -0.02
C GLY A 284 11.70 -26.29 1.43
N LYS A 285 12.61 -25.93 2.34
CA LYS A 285 12.30 -25.74 3.75
C LYS A 285 11.42 -24.50 3.95
N PRO A 286 10.62 -24.41 5.03
CA PRO A 286 9.86 -23.22 5.36
C PRO A 286 10.75 -21.97 5.40
N ILE A 287 10.29 -20.89 4.75
CA ILE A 287 10.96 -19.58 4.71
C ILE A 287 10.30 -18.72 5.81
N GLU A 288 10.93 -18.67 6.97
CA GLU A 288 10.41 -18.00 8.17
C GLU A 288 11.16 -16.73 8.51
N GLU A 289 12.16 -16.37 7.70
CA GLU A 289 12.96 -15.17 7.84
C GLU A 289 12.85 -14.29 6.60
N TYR A 290 13.09 -13.00 6.78
CA TYR A 290 13.14 -12.06 5.68
C TYR A 290 14.31 -12.37 4.74
N ALA A 291 14.00 -12.61 3.46
CA ALA A 291 15.02 -12.79 2.42
C ALA A 291 15.58 -11.43 1.99
N PRO A 292 16.86 -11.13 2.25
CA PRO A 292 17.44 -9.82 1.93
C PRO A 292 17.69 -9.61 0.43
N ASP A 293 17.84 -10.70 -0.32
CA ASP A 293 18.22 -10.70 -1.73
C ASP A 293 17.10 -11.24 -2.61
N PHE A 294 17.08 -10.82 -3.88
CA PHE A 294 16.22 -11.39 -4.88
C PHE A 294 16.81 -12.71 -5.38
N TRP A 295 15.99 -13.74 -5.40
CA TRP A 295 16.41 -15.05 -5.90
C TRP A 295 16.12 -15.16 -7.39
N LEU A 296 17.11 -15.64 -8.15
CA LEU A 296 16.96 -15.81 -9.59
C LEU A 296 16.16 -17.08 -9.90
N ILE A 297 15.34 -17.00 -10.96
CA ILE A 297 14.59 -18.12 -11.51
C ILE A 297 15.27 -18.56 -12.80
N SER A 298 15.65 -19.84 -12.88
CA SER A 298 16.25 -20.46 -14.08
C SER A 298 15.45 -21.67 -14.49
N GLU A 299 15.39 -21.95 -15.78
CA GLU A 299 14.84 -23.19 -16.34
C GLU A 299 15.99 -24.21 -16.53
N ASN A 300 15.95 -25.32 -15.78
CA ASN A 300 16.93 -26.42 -15.88
C ASN A 300 18.41 -25.99 -15.76
N GLY A 301 18.70 -24.99 -14.90
CA GLY A 301 20.07 -24.50 -14.72
C GLY A 301 20.59 -23.61 -15.87
N SER A 302 19.70 -23.14 -16.75
CA SER A 302 20.02 -22.15 -17.78
C SER A 302 20.26 -20.73 -17.20
N GLU A 303 20.51 -19.77 -18.09
CA GLU A 303 20.53 -18.35 -17.72
C GLU A 303 19.23 -17.94 -17.04
N PRO A 304 19.29 -17.03 -16.05
CA PRO A 304 18.11 -16.57 -15.35
C PRO A 304 17.06 -15.97 -16.27
N VAL A 305 15.81 -16.41 -16.12
CA VAL A 305 14.66 -15.94 -16.90
C VAL A 305 13.76 -15.01 -16.10
N GLY A 306 13.95 -14.95 -14.77
CA GLY A 306 13.15 -14.13 -13.87
C GLY A 306 13.74 -14.06 -12.48
N PHE A 307 13.00 -13.50 -11.53
CA PHE A 307 13.45 -13.37 -10.14
C PHE A 307 12.28 -13.30 -9.15
N ILE A 308 12.56 -13.69 -7.91
CA ILE A 308 11.62 -13.65 -6.78
C ILE A 308 11.89 -12.39 -5.99
N THR A 309 10.83 -11.64 -5.66
CA THR A 309 10.92 -10.39 -4.90
C THR A 309 10.56 -10.56 -3.43
N SER A 310 9.57 -11.38 -3.12
CA SER A 310 8.98 -11.47 -1.78
C SER A 310 8.56 -12.90 -1.46
N PRO A 311 9.49 -13.77 -1.00
CA PRO A 311 9.19 -15.13 -0.60
C PRO A 311 8.79 -15.18 0.89
N TRP A 312 7.88 -16.11 1.24
CA TRP A 312 7.50 -16.41 2.62
C TRP A 312 6.84 -17.78 2.75
N TYR A 313 6.89 -18.36 3.96
CA TYR A 313 6.14 -19.57 4.27
C TYR A 313 4.68 -19.23 4.61
N HIS A 314 3.73 -20.00 4.04
CA HIS A 314 2.31 -19.90 4.33
C HIS A 314 1.90 -21.03 5.28
N PRO A 315 1.77 -20.82 6.60
CA PRO A 315 1.55 -21.89 7.57
C PRO A 315 0.27 -22.68 7.31
N GLU A 316 -0.85 -22.01 7.02
CA GLU A 316 -2.14 -22.67 6.77
C GLU A 316 -2.13 -23.56 5.51
N LYS A 317 -1.26 -23.27 4.54
CA LYS A 317 -1.11 -24.09 3.32
C LYS A 317 0.02 -25.11 3.41
N GLY A 318 0.91 -24.98 4.39
CA GLY A 318 2.10 -25.80 4.53
C GLY A 318 3.07 -25.67 3.36
N LYS A 319 3.14 -24.48 2.74
CA LYS A 319 3.93 -24.22 1.53
C LYS A 319 4.61 -22.86 1.58
N ASN A 320 5.76 -22.75 0.92
CA ASN A 320 6.33 -21.45 0.62
C ASN A 320 5.55 -20.80 -0.55
N ILE A 321 5.27 -19.52 -0.42
CA ILE A 321 4.67 -18.68 -1.45
C ILE A 321 5.61 -17.51 -1.75
N ALA A 322 5.48 -16.93 -2.93
CA ALA A 322 6.26 -15.75 -3.28
C ALA A 322 5.53 -14.85 -4.26
N MET A 323 5.99 -13.61 -4.35
CA MET A 323 5.83 -12.77 -5.53
C MET A 323 7.14 -12.77 -6.32
N GLY A 324 7.05 -12.69 -7.64
CA GLY A 324 8.23 -12.65 -8.48
C GLY A 324 7.88 -12.37 -9.94
N TYR A 325 8.90 -12.08 -10.70
CA TYR A 325 8.79 -11.76 -12.12
C TYR A 325 9.20 -12.97 -12.97
N VAL A 326 8.35 -13.30 -13.94
CA VAL A 326 8.59 -14.35 -14.93
C VAL A 326 8.33 -13.82 -16.33
N PRO A 327 8.83 -14.49 -17.41
CA PRO A 327 8.57 -14.05 -18.78
C PRO A 327 7.07 -13.88 -19.05
N PHE A 328 6.70 -12.71 -19.58
CA PHE A 328 5.32 -12.41 -19.95
C PHE A 328 4.93 -13.19 -21.22
N ASP A 329 3.94 -14.05 -21.13
CA ASP A 329 3.48 -14.90 -22.24
C ASP A 329 2.51 -14.20 -23.21
N GLY A 330 1.99 -13.03 -22.82
CA GLY A 330 1.01 -12.26 -23.61
C GLY A 330 -0.44 -12.53 -23.21
N THR A 331 -0.70 -13.38 -22.21
CA THR A 331 -2.07 -13.73 -21.80
C THR A 331 -2.74 -12.59 -21.06
N LEU A 332 -3.94 -12.21 -21.50
CA LEU A 332 -4.75 -11.14 -20.91
C LEU A 332 -6.06 -11.71 -20.33
N ASN A 333 -6.58 -11.04 -19.30
CA ASN A 333 -7.92 -11.30 -18.76
C ASN A 333 -9.00 -10.63 -19.66
N ALA A 334 -10.28 -10.82 -19.31
CA ALA A 334 -11.42 -10.28 -20.06
C ALA A 334 -11.42 -8.73 -20.17
N ASN A 335 -10.74 -8.04 -19.26
CA ASN A 335 -10.62 -6.58 -19.24
C ASN A 335 -9.40 -6.08 -20.04
N GLY A 336 -8.64 -6.97 -20.67
CA GLY A 336 -7.45 -6.65 -21.45
C GLY A 336 -6.24 -6.28 -20.59
N PHE A 337 -6.16 -6.77 -19.36
CA PHE A 337 -4.99 -6.67 -18.49
C PHE A 337 -4.29 -8.03 -18.38
N PRO A 338 -2.98 -8.06 -18.12
CA PRO A 338 -2.25 -9.30 -17.89
C PRO A 338 -2.89 -10.15 -16.80
N LYS A 339 -2.87 -11.47 -17.00
CA LYS A 339 -3.29 -12.39 -15.93
C LYS A 339 -2.21 -12.46 -14.86
N GLY A 340 -2.57 -12.11 -13.63
CA GLY A 340 -1.66 -12.16 -12.47
C GLY A 340 -1.40 -13.57 -11.93
N LYS A 341 -1.99 -14.61 -12.55
CA LYS A 341 -1.80 -16.01 -12.18
C LYS A 341 -1.44 -16.78 -13.43
N VAL A 342 -0.24 -17.31 -13.47
CA VAL A 342 0.20 -18.25 -14.49
C VAL A 342 0.29 -19.62 -13.82
N ASP A 343 -0.58 -20.54 -14.18
CA ASP A 343 -0.40 -21.96 -13.85
C ASP A 343 0.73 -22.49 -14.74
N ARG A 344 1.90 -22.70 -14.17
CA ARG A 344 3.05 -23.35 -14.80
C ARG A 344 3.40 -24.62 -14.06
#